data_881b13760ce407343860f736a8c85b01
#
_entry.id   881b13760ce407343860f736a8c85b01
#
_cell.length_a   1.000
_cell.length_b   1.000
_cell.length_c   1.000
_cell.angle_alpha   90.00
_cell.angle_beta   90.00
_cell.angle_gamma   90.00
#
_symmetry.space_group_name_H-M   'P 1'
#
loop_
_entity.id
_entity.type
_entity.pdbx_description
1 polymer ?
#
loop_
_entity_poly.entity_id
_entity_poly.type
_entity_poly.pdbx_seq_one_letter_code
_entity_poly.pdbx_strand_id
1 'polypeptide(L)'
;AYSEKNEDVNIRYYKYGNLYSHIIGYSYREYGKAGLELEYNNVLLGISENAAINELRNLVLPTSVGNDIRLTIDHGTQEKARNLLNGRKGSIVLMNPKNGEVYAMVSLPDFNTSKLQGNWEDITENPDSPFINRATQGLYSPGSIFKIITTLSLMESLDVDLEYECVGSTN
;
A
#
# COMPACT_ATOMS: atom_id res chain seq x y z
N ALA A 1 -11.15 0.83 -7.39
CA ALA A 1 -12.30 1.56 -6.81
C ALA A 1 -12.83 2.57 -7.82
N TYR A 2 -14.09 2.88 -7.76
CA TYR A 2 -14.73 3.90 -8.58
C TYR A 2 -15.89 4.54 -7.79
N SER A 3 -16.30 5.73 -8.19
CA SER A 3 -17.43 6.42 -7.59
C SER A 3 -18.60 6.49 -8.57
N GLU A 4 -19.81 6.29 -8.07
CA GLU A 4 -21.05 6.53 -8.79
C GLU A 4 -21.85 7.61 -8.06
N LYS A 5 -22.48 8.52 -8.83
CA LYS A 5 -23.35 9.53 -8.28
C LYS A 5 -24.76 8.92 -8.18
N ASN A 6 -25.27 8.82 -6.97
CA ASN A 6 -26.65 8.44 -6.73
C ASN A 6 -27.36 9.63 -6.08
N GLU A 7 -28.30 10.26 -6.80
CA GLU A 7 -28.94 11.52 -6.44
C GLU A 7 -27.89 12.60 -6.11
N ASP A 8 -27.76 13.00 -4.86
CA ASP A 8 -26.80 14.02 -4.39
C ASP A 8 -25.60 13.45 -3.64
N VAL A 9 -25.45 12.12 -3.59
CA VAL A 9 -24.37 11.46 -2.85
C VAL A 9 -23.47 10.67 -3.80
N ASN A 10 -22.17 10.88 -3.67
CA ASN A 10 -21.17 10.05 -4.35
C ASN A 10 -20.90 8.81 -3.51
N ILE A 11 -21.24 7.63 -4.06
CA ILE A 11 -20.99 6.34 -3.42
C ILE A 11 -19.70 5.77 -3.97
N ARG A 12 -18.78 5.34 -3.07
CA ARG A 12 -17.50 4.74 -3.43
C ARG A 12 -17.60 3.23 -3.45
N TYR A 13 -17.23 2.60 -4.55
CA TYR A 13 -17.29 1.14 -4.77
C TYR A 13 -15.89 0.53 -4.83
N TYR A 14 -15.72 -0.62 -4.16
CA TYR A 14 -14.47 -1.39 -4.10
C TYR A 14 -14.68 -2.77 -4.74
N LYS A 15 -14.60 -2.83 -6.08
CA LYS A 15 -14.96 -4.00 -6.89
C LYS A 15 -14.29 -5.31 -6.46
N TYR A 16 -13.05 -5.25 -5.99
CA TYR A 16 -12.25 -6.44 -5.68
C TYR A 16 -12.10 -6.72 -4.17
N GLY A 17 -12.93 -6.09 -3.34
CA GLY A 17 -13.00 -6.36 -1.90
C GLY A 17 -11.64 -6.30 -1.22
N ASN A 18 -11.12 -7.47 -0.81
CA ASN A 18 -9.88 -7.57 -0.05
C ASN A 18 -8.58 -7.48 -0.89
N LEU A 19 -8.62 -7.80 -2.19
CA LEU A 19 -7.39 -7.94 -3.00
C LEU A 19 -6.51 -6.68 -2.99
N TYR A 20 -7.11 -5.51 -2.83
CA TYR A 20 -6.43 -4.21 -2.83
C TYR A 20 -6.64 -3.42 -1.54
N SER A 21 -7.16 -4.04 -0.48
CA SER A 21 -7.55 -3.33 0.75
C SER A 21 -6.41 -2.52 1.35
N HIS A 22 -5.20 -3.07 1.42
CA HIS A 22 -4.04 -2.39 1.98
C HIS A 22 -3.38 -1.36 1.05
N ILE A 23 -3.64 -1.44 -0.26
CA ILE A 23 -3.10 -0.48 -1.24
C ILE A 23 -4.07 0.69 -1.38
N ILE A 24 -5.29 0.39 -1.82
CA ILE A 24 -6.31 1.41 -2.07
C ILE A 24 -6.79 2.00 -0.74
N GLY A 25 -6.94 1.15 0.28
CA GLY A 25 -7.53 1.55 1.54
C GLY A 25 -9.04 1.69 1.40
N TYR A 26 -9.60 2.62 2.13
CA TYR A 26 -11.03 2.90 2.16
C TYR A 26 -11.30 4.39 2.34
N SER A 27 -12.52 4.80 1.97
CA SER A 27 -13.04 6.15 2.21
C SER A 27 -14.50 6.04 2.65
N TYR A 28 -14.72 6.17 3.94
CA TYR A 28 -16.04 6.14 4.58
C TYR A 28 -16.23 7.36 5.46
N ARG A 29 -17.46 7.85 5.55
CA ARG A 29 -17.77 9.03 6.38
C ARG A 29 -17.57 8.76 7.87
N GLU A 30 -17.90 7.55 8.31
CA GLU A 30 -17.88 7.13 9.72
C GLU A 30 -16.48 6.69 10.17
N TYR A 31 -15.72 6.03 9.29
CA TYR A 31 -14.43 5.42 9.62
C TYR A 31 -13.23 6.19 9.05
N GLY A 32 -13.49 7.31 8.38
CA GLY A 32 -12.45 8.11 7.75
C GLY A 32 -11.90 7.47 6.49
N LYS A 33 -10.60 7.66 6.26
CA LYS A 33 -9.89 7.21 5.06
C LYS A 33 -8.59 6.53 5.43
N ALA A 34 -8.14 5.63 4.56
CA ALA A 34 -6.85 4.95 4.67
C ALA A 34 -6.25 4.67 3.28
N GLY A 35 -4.96 4.30 3.24
CA GLY A 35 -4.25 3.93 2.02
C GLY A 35 -4.22 5.08 1.00
N LEU A 36 -4.29 4.73 -0.28
CA LEU A 36 -4.28 5.72 -1.37
C LEU A 36 -5.49 6.67 -1.34
N GLU A 37 -6.63 6.22 -0.80
CA GLU A 37 -7.81 7.09 -0.61
C GLU A 37 -7.53 8.26 0.35
N LEU A 38 -6.66 8.06 1.34
CA LEU A 38 -6.22 9.09 2.26
C LEU A 38 -5.10 9.94 1.65
N GLU A 39 -4.04 9.31 1.21
CA GLU A 39 -2.82 9.97 0.73
C GLU A 39 -3.07 10.86 -0.50
N TYR A 40 -3.87 10.37 -1.43
CA TYR A 40 -4.22 11.08 -2.66
C TYR A 40 -5.62 11.72 -2.62
N ASN A 41 -6.14 11.97 -1.42
CA ASN A 41 -7.48 12.54 -1.28
C ASN A 41 -7.69 13.82 -2.07
N ASN A 42 -6.73 14.77 -2.00
CA ASN A 42 -6.83 16.04 -2.71
C ASN A 42 -6.80 15.84 -4.23
N VAL A 43 -5.94 14.93 -4.72
CA VAL A 43 -5.89 14.57 -6.14
C VAL A 43 -7.22 13.97 -6.59
N LEU A 44 -7.75 13.00 -5.83
CA LEU A 44 -9.01 12.33 -6.13
C LEU A 44 -10.21 13.30 -6.11
N LEU A 45 -10.16 14.31 -5.25
CA LEU A 45 -11.17 15.38 -5.22
C LEU A 45 -10.92 16.47 -6.28
N GLY A 46 -9.77 16.40 -6.97
CA GLY A 46 -9.36 17.41 -7.92
C GLY A 46 -9.01 18.75 -7.28
N ILE A 47 -8.63 18.76 -6.01
CA ILE A 47 -8.21 19.96 -5.29
C ILE A 47 -6.72 20.22 -5.62
N SER A 48 -6.42 21.42 -6.11
CA SER A 48 -5.05 21.89 -6.31
C SER A 48 -4.51 22.49 -5.02
N GLU A 49 -3.21 22.38 -4.80
CA GLU A 49 -2.53 23.10 -3.71
C GLU A 49 -2.56 24.62 -3.90
N ASN A 50 -2.77 25.10 -5.13
CA ASN A 50 -2.87 26.52 -5.43
C ASN A 50 -4.34 26.99 -5.38
N ALA A 51 -4.65 27.85 -4.39
CA ALA A 51 -5.98 28.38 -4.15
C ALA A 51 -6.56 29.13 -5.39
N ALA A 52 -5.75 29.88 -6.12
CA ALA A 52 -6.18 30.60 -7.31
C ALA A 52 -6.62 29.65 -8.43
N ILE A 53 -5.94 28.52 -8.58
CA ILE A 53 -6.32 27.46 -9.55
C ILE A 53 -7.67 26.85 -9.14
N ASN A 54 -7.90 26.63 -7.84
CA ASN A 54 -9.18 26.11 -7.34
C ASN A 54 -10.33 27.09 -7.61
N GLU A 55 -10.12 28.38 -7.40
CA GLU A 55 -11.13 29.40 -7.72
C GLU A 55 -11.47 29.44 -9.20
N LEU A 56 -10.46 29.49 -10.06
CA LEU A 56 -10.65 29.44 -11.52
C LEU A 56 -11.36 28.16 -11.97
N ARG A 57 -10.98 27.03 -11.40
CA ARG A 57 -11.60 25.74 -11.70
C ARG A 57 -13.08 25.73 -11.30
N ASN A 58 -13.41 26.24 -10.12
CA ASN A 58 -14.79 26.29 -9.63
C ASN A 58 -15.69 27.21 -10.46
N LEU A 59 -15.11 28.19 -11.18
CA LEU A 59 -15.83 29.06 -12.10
C LEU A 59 -16.12 28.38 -13.46
N VAL A 60 -15.27 27.44 -13.89
CA VAL A 60 -15.29 26.88 -15.25
C VAL A 60 -15.83 25.45 -15.27
N LEU A 61 -15.60 24.67 -14.22
CA LEU A 61 -15.99 23.27 -14.15
C LEU A 61 -17.06 23.03 -13.09
N PRO A 62 -17.99 22.10 -13.33
CA PRO A 62 -18.89 21.64 -12.27
C PRO A 62 -18.07 21.11 -11.11
N THR A 63 -18.42 21.48 -9.89
CA THR A 63 -17.70 21.21 -8.63
C THR A 63 -17.53 19.74 -8.25
N SER A 64 -17.86 18.80 -9.13
CA SER A 64 -17.95 17.36 -8.82
C SER A 64 -17.01 16.45 -9.60
N VAL A 65 -16.07 17.00 -10.38
CA VAL A 65 -15.17 16.15 -11.18
C VAL A 65 -13.85 15.96 -10.46
N GLY A 66 -13.63 14.75 -9.92
CA GLY A 66 -12.36 14.32 -9.37
C GLY A 66 -11.38 13.86 -10.44
N ASN A 67 -10.15 13.54 -10.04
CA ASN A 67 -9.14 12.95 -10.89
C ASN A 67 -9.03 11.44 -10.65
N ASP A 68 -8.52 10.73 -11.66
CA ASP A 68 -8.20 9.32 -11.55
C ASP A 68 -6.74 9.10 -11.16
N ILE A 69 -6.48 8.00 -10.46
CA ILE A 69 -5.13 7.51 -10.16
C ILE A 69 -4.95 6.17 -10.84
N ARG A 70 -3.90 6.06 -11.66
CA ARG A 70 -3.48 4.81 -12.28
C ARG A 70 -2.31 4.22 -11.52
N LEU A 71 -2.44 2.95 -11.10
CA LEU A 71 -1.41 2.21 -10.39
C LEU A 71 -0.58 1.36 -11.37
N THR A 72 0.64 1.04 -10.96
CA THR A 72 1.52 0.09 -11.66
C THR A 72 1.20 -1.36 -11.32
N ILE A 73 0.30 -1.60 -10.36
CA ILE A 73 -0.09 -2.94 -9.92
C ILE A 73 -0.71 -3.72 -11.08
N ASP A 74 -0.17 -4.91 -11.35
CA ASP A 74 -0.72 -5.88 -12.27
C ASP A 74 -1.72 -6.80 -11.55
N HIS A 75 -2.95 -6.86 -12.07
CA HIS A 75 -4.03 -7.59 -11.42
C HIS A 75 -3.73 -9.09 -11.24
N GLY A 76 -3.24 -9.73 -12.29
CA GLY A 76 -2.94 -11.16 -12.26
C GLY A 76 -1.80 -11.50 -11.30
N THR A 77 -0.79 -10.65 -11.25
CA THR A 77 0.35 -10.78 -10.33
C THR A 77 -0.09 -10.56 -8.88
N GLN A 78 -0.92 -9.56 -8.62
CA GLN A 78 -1.50 -9.28 -7.30
C GLN A 78 -2.31 -10.47 -6.78
N GLU A 79 -3.19 -11.02 -7.62
CA GLU A 79 -4.01 -12.18 -7.28
C GLU A 79 -3.17 -13.44 -7.01
N LYS A 80 -2.17 -13.71 -7.88
CA LYS A 80 -1.21 -14.79 -7.67
C LYS A 80 -0.44 -14.65 -6.36
N ALA A 81 0.10 -13.47 -6.08
CA ALA A 81 0.84 -13.20 -4.85
C ALA A 81 -0.03 -13.45 -3.62
N ARG A 82 -1.29 -12.99 -3.63
CA ARG A 82 -2.25 -13.25 -2.55
C ARG A 82 -2.50 -14.75 -2.36
N ASN A 83 -2.72 -15.48 -3.44
CA ASN A 83 -2.98 -16.92 -3.40
C ASN A 83 -1.75 -17.71 -2.89
N LEU A 84 -0.53 -17.27 -3.20
CA LEU A 84 0.71 -17.89 -2.71
C LEU A 84 0.91 -17.74 -1.20
N LEU A 85 0.42 -16.66 -0.58
CA LEU A 85 0.41 -16.54 0.88
C LEU A 85 -0.51 -17.57 1.54
N ASN A 86 -1.54 -18.02 0.85
CA ASN A 86 -2.43 -19.12 1.27
C ASN A 86 -2.90 -18.98 2.74
N GLY A 87 -3.37 -17.81 3.12
CA GLY A 87 -3.84 -17.50 4.48
C GLY A 87 -2.76 -17.29 5.54
N ARG A 88 -1.47 -17.48 5.22
CA ARG A 88 -0.38 -17.22 6.17
C ARG A 88 -0.21 -15.72 6.41
N LYS A 89 0.02 -15.35 7.67
CA LYS A 89 0.37 -13.96 8.00
C LYS A 89 1.71 -13.57 7.37
N GLY A 90 1.73 -12.44 6.68
CA GLY A 90 2.93 -11.94 6.04
C GLY A 90 2.61 -11.02 4.87
N SER A 91 3.63 -10.70 4.11
CA SER A 91 3.51 -9.85 2.93
C SER A 91 4.36 -10.35 1.77
N ILE A 92 3.91 -10.03 0.56
CA ILE A 92 4.68 -10.22 -0.68
C ILE A 92 4.68 -8.88 -1.42
N VAL A 93 5.87 -8.41 -1.79
CA VAL A 93 6.05 -7.25 -2.66
C VAL A 93 6.84 -7.69 -3.89
N LEU A 94 6.31 -7.39 -5.07
CA LEU A 94 7.01 -7.57 -6.33
C LEU A 94 7.22 -6.21 -6.99
N MET A 95 8.48 -5.86 -7.20
CA MET A 95 8.89 -4.54 -7.67
C MET A 95 9.94 -4.65 -8.77
N ASN A 96 9.89 -3.73 -9.73
CA ASN A 96 10.92 -3.57 -10.72
C ASN A 96 12.12 -2.79 -10.11
N PRO A 97 13.31 -3.39 -9.99
CA PRO A 97 14.45 -2.73 -9.36
C PRO A 97 15.03 -1.58 -10.18
N LYS A 98 14.68 -1.47 -11.47
CA LYS A 98 15.23 -0.44 -12.36
C LYS A 98 14.49 0.90 -12.25
N ASN A 99 13.16 0.86 -12.04
CA ASN A 99 12.32 2.06 -12.07
C ASN A 99 11.42 2.20 -10.83
N GLY A 100 11.42 1.22 -9.92
CA GLY A 100 10.63 1.26 -8.69
C GLY A 100 9.14 0.92 -8.86
N GLU A 101 8.68 0.56 -10.06
CA GLU A 101 7.29 0.15 -10.27
C GLU A 101 6.92 -1.06 -9.42
N VAL A 102 5.85 -0.97 -8.65
CA VAL A 102 5.31 -2.06 -7.84
C VAL A 102 4.24 -2.80 -8.63
N TYR A 103 4.49 -4.07 -8.95
CA TYR A 103 3.56 -4.92 -9.69
C TYR A 103 2.61 -5.70 -8.78
N ALA A 104 3.02 -5.99 -7.56
CA ALA A 104 2.18 -6.56 -6.52
C ALA A 104 2.62 -6.10 -5.14
N MET A 105 1.64 -5.85 -4.26
CA MET A 105 1.85 -5.63 -2.84
C MET A 105 0.69 -6.26 -2.08
N VAL A 106 0.97 -7.34 -1.37
CA VAL A 106 -0.03 -8.12 -0.62
C VAL A 106 0.37 -8.15 0.84
N SER A 107 -0.61 -8.00 1.70
CA SER A 107 -0.49 -8.20 3.14
C SER A 107 -1.63 -9.07 3.63
N LEU A 108 -1.35 -10.07 4.46
CA LEU A 108 -2.35 -10.93 5.10
C LEU A 108 -2.15 -10.98 6.61
N PRO A 109 -3.26 -11.10 7.40
CA PRO A 109 -4.65 -11.08 6.94
C PRO A 109 -5.02 -9.74 6.33
N ASP A 110 -5.96 -9.79 5.39
CA ASP A 110 -6.56 -8.64 4.77
C ASP A 110 -8.01 -8.43 5.27
N PHE A 111 -8.64 -7.37 4.81
CA PHE A 111 -10.03 -7.05 5.14
C PHE A 111 -10.82 -6.72 3.88
N ASN A 112 -12.13 -6.91 3.93
CA ASN A 112 -13.00 -6.59 2.79
C ASN A 112 -13.47 -5.15 2.87
N THR A 113 -12.90 -4.28 2.04
CA THR A 113 -13.23 -2.86 1.96
C THR A 113 -14.72 -2.60 1.69
N SER A 114 -15.37 -3.45 0.90
CA SER A 114 -16.81 -3.29 0.58
C SER A 114 -17.74 -3.65 1.73
N LYS A 115 -17.23 -4.31 2.78
CA LYS A 115 -18.02 -4.80 3.91
C LYS A 115 -17.61 -4.18 5.25
N LEU A 116 -16.88 -3.08 5.23
CA LEU A 116 -16.36 -2.46 6.46
C LEU A 116 -17.46 -2.03 7.43
N GLN A 117 -18.56 -1.45 6.93
CA GLN A 117 -19.65 -0.95 7.77
C GLN A 117 -20.30 -2.02 8.66
N GLY A 118 -20.29 -3.28 8.24
CA GLY A 118 -20.85 -4.37 9.04
C GLY A 118 -19.84 -5.16 9.86
N ASN A 119 -18.54 -4.91 9.68
CA ASN A 119 -17.48 -5.74 10.27
C ASN A 119 -16.35 -4.90 10.92
N TRP A 120 -16.59 -3.62 11.18
CA TRP A 120 -15.56 -2.71 11.68
C TRP A 120 -14.99 -3.17 13.03
N GLU A 121 -15.84 -3.47 13.99
CA GLU A 121 -15.44 -3.92 15.32
C GLU A 121 -14.69 -5.25 15.25
N ASP A 122 -15.23 -6.23 14.53
CA ASP A 122 -14.58 -7.54 14.34
C ASP A 122 -13.16 -7.42 13.75
N ILE A 123 -12.96 -6.49 12.80
CA ILE A 123 -11.66 -6.27 12.17
C ILE A 123 -10.72 -5.53 13.12
N THR A 124 -11.23 -4.54 13.86
CA THR A 124 -10.45 -3.70 14.77
C THR A 124 -9.98 -4.49 16.00
N GLU A 125 -10.84 -5.34 16.53
CA GLU A 125 -10.55 -6.18 17.71
C GLU A 125 -9.80 -7.47 17.36
N ASN A 126 -9.63 -7.76 16.08
CA ASN A 126 -8.96 -8.97 15.63
C ASN A 126 -7.48 -8.98 16.05
N PRO A 127 -7.03 -9.99 16.84
CA PRO A 127 -5.65 -10.08 17.34
C PRO A 127 -4.62 -10.20 16.20
N ASP A 128 -5.05 -10.58 15.01
CA ASP A 128 -4.22 -10.68 13.82
C ASP A 128 -4.02 -9.35 13.09
N SER A 129 -4.65 -8.29 13.57
CA SER A 129 -4.50 -6.91 13.07
C SER A 129 -4.61 -6.80 11.54
N PRO A 130 -5.79 -7.05 10.96
CA PRO A 130 -5.97 -7.04 9.50
C PRO A 130 -5.76 -5.67 8.85
N PHE A 131 -5.91 -4.57 9.60
CA PHE A 131 -5.66 -3.23 9.07
C PHE A 131 -4.18 -2.90 8.82
N ILE A 132 -3.26 -3.65 9.44
CA ILE A 132 -1.82 -3.42 9.26
C ILE A 132 -1.37 -3.88 7.89
N ASN A 133 -0.88 -2.94 7.09
CA ASN A 133 -0.13 -3.28 5.87
C ASN A 133 1.26 -3.78 6.25
N ARG A 134 1.43 -5.09 6.31
CA ARG A 134 2.68 -5.74 6.72
C ARG A 134 3.85 -5.47 5.78
N ALA A 135 3.57 -5.06 4.55
CA ALA A 135 4.62 -4.69 3.61
C ALA A 135 5.26 -3.33 3.93
N THR A 136 4.50 -2.40 4.52
CA THR A 136 4.96 -1.03 4.77
C THR A 136 5.05 -0.66 6.25
N GLN A 137 4.28 -1.33 7.11
CA GLN A 137 4.17 -1.03 8.54
C GLN A 137 4.68 -2.19 9.42
N GLY A 138 4.93 -3.38 8.84
CA GLY A 138 5.42 -4.53 9.58
C GLY A 138 6.88 -4.33 10.03
N LEU A 139 7.15 -4.59 11.30
CA LEU A 139 8.50 -4.58 11.86
C LEU A 139 8.98 -6.02 12.00
N TYR A 140 10.02 -6.37 11.26
CA TYR A 140 10.60 -7.71 11.24
C TYR A 140 12.09 -7.66 11.54
N SER A 141 12.58 -8.63 12.31
CA SER A 141 14.02 -8.80 12.49
C SER A 141 14.65 -9.25 11.16
N PRO A 142 15.60 -8.49 10.61
CA PRO A 142 16.10 -8.75 9.26
C PRO A 142 16.93 -10.04 9.16
N GLY A 143 17.52 -10.52 10.26
CA GLY A 143 18.37 -11.70 10.25
C GLY A 143 19.50 -11.58 9.23
N SER A 144 19.78 -12.67 8.50
CA SER A 144 20.86 -12.71 7.52
C SER A 144 20.70 -11.77 6.31
N ILE A 145 19.51 -11.24 6.06
CA ILE A 145 19.30 -10.25 4.98
C ILE A 145 20.07 -8.95 5.28
N PHE A 146 20.31 -8.66 6.57
CA PHE A 146 21.09 -7.49 6.97
C PHE A 146 22.56 -7.54 6.50
N LYS A 147 23.06 -8.74 6.13
CA LYS A 147 24.41 -8.88 5.57
C LYS A 147 24.62 -8.09 4.28
N ILE A 148 23.56 -7.83 3.52
CA ILE A 148 23.65 -6.96 2.32
C ILE A 148 24.12 -5.57 2.73
N ILE A 149 23.54 -5.00 3.78
CA ILE A 149 23.90 -3.67 4.29
C ILE A 149 25.31 -3.66 4.88
N THR A 150 25.65 -4.68 5.68
CA THR A 150 27.01 -4.80 6.25
C THR A 150 28.06 -4.96 5.16
N THR A 151 27.77 -5.72 4.11
CA THR A 151 28.71 -5.89 2.98
C THR A 151 28.90 -4.56 2.21
N LEU A 152 27.81 -3.84 1.95
CA LEU A 152 27.91 -2.52 1.30
C LEU A 152 28.77 -1.54 2.12
N SER A 153 28.57 -1.49 3.44
CA SER A 153 29.36 -0.66 4.36
C SER A 153 30.84 -1.08 4.39
N LEU A 154 31.14 -2.38 4.32
CA LEU A 154 32.50 -2.90 4.23
C LEU A 154 33.16 -2.50 2.91
N MET A 155 32.44 -2.57 1.79
CA MET A 155 32.97 -2.17 0.47
C MET A 155 33.32 -0.67 0.38
N GLU A 156 32.67 0.17 1.18
CA GLU A 156 33.00 1.60 1.27
C GLU A 156 34.21 1.91 2.17
N SER A 157 34.47 1.02 3.14
CA SER A 157 35.43 1.29 4.21
C SER A 157 36.70 0.46 4.16
N LEU A 158 36.72 -0.65 3.45
CA LEU A 158 37.82 -1.60 3.40
C LEU A 158 38.25 -1.89 1.98
N ASP A 159 39.56 -2.19 1.82
CA ASP A 159 40.08 -2.77 0.61
C ASP A 159 39.47 -4.17 0.41
N VAL A 160 38.77 -4.36 -0.71
CA VAL A 160 37.98 -5.60 -0.99
C VAL A 160 38.88 -6.81 -1.25
N ASP A 161 40.18 -6.63 -1.43
CA ASP A 161 41.15 -7.67 -1.68
C ASP A 161 41.71 -8.34 -0.41
N LEU A 162 41.15 -8.06 0.75
CA LEU A 162 41.51 -8.70 2.01
C LEU A 162 41.03 -10.16 2.03
N GLU A 163 41.98 -11.08 1.94
CA GLU A 163 41.74 -12.51 2.19
C GLU A 163 41.58 -12.77 3.71
N TYR A 164 40.51 -13.42 4.09
CA TYR A 164 40.24 -13.79 5.47
C TYR A 164 40.03 -15.30 5.59
N GLU A 165 40.89 -15.96 6.39
CA GLU A 165 40.73 -17.38 6.69
C GLU A 165 39.64 -17.57 7.79
N CYS A 166 38.58 -18.28 7.43
CA CYS A 166 37.51 -18.59 8.35
C CYS A 166 37.87 -19.76 9.26
N VAL A 167 38.22 -19.49 10.50
CA VAL A 167 38.58 -20.51 11.52
C VAL A 167 37.38 -21.04 12.31
N GLY A 168 36.15 -20.74 11.88
CA GLY A 168 34.91 -21.29 12.43
C GLY A 168 34.37 -20.59 13.67
N SER A 169 35.19 -19.94 14.51
CA SER A 169 34.76 -19.11 15.65
C SER A 169 35.78 -18.02 15.92
N THR A 170 35.30 -16.84 16.27
CA THR A 170 36.09 -15.78 16.88
C THR A 170 35.74 -15.72 18.39
N ASN A 171 36.75 -15.78 19.24
CA ASN A 171 36.60 -15.54 20.67
C ASN A 171 36.40 -14.04 20.96
#